data_4e649699e0905fb294d6a9bfb5603405
#
_entry.id   4e649699e0905fb294d6a9bfb5603405
#
_cell.length_a   1.000
_cell.length_b   1.000
_cell.length_c   1.000
_cell.angle_alpha   90.00
_cell.angle_beta   90.00
_cell.angle_gamma   90.00
#
_symmetry.space_group_name_H-M   'P 1'
#
loop_
_entity.id
_entity.type
_entity.pdbx_description
1 polymer ?
#
loop_
_entity_poly.entity_id
_entity_poly.type
_entity_poly.pdbx_seq_one_letter_code
_entity_poly.pdbx_strand_id
1 'polypeptide(L)'
;MNENVVIKVDNLTKDFGDQKGIFDISFSIKKGEMVGFVGTNGSGKSTTIRCILGFIKPNKGESYVYGKESWSHSSSFIKEIGYVPGEIAFPDLNTGTDFLKSQAEFLKLKDFSHANRLIKILTLDPSANLKRMSKGMKQKTALVAALMHDPDILIMDEPTTGLDPLMRINFMDVVKAEHNKGKTILMSSQSFEELENSCDKVIFLLNGRIVSIASIDEIKNRPEQDFKIEFTNHEDYEAFKALDYTIIRDQPQYHQVTVSIIKGRVNDLMKDLKIYHLKFISEVKYTLERHFKKIANIKEEN
;
A
#
# COMPACT_ATOMS: atom_id res chain seq x y z
N MET A 1 -24.03 -5.34 11.57
CA MET A 1 -22.63 -5.05 11.16
C MET A 1 -21.78 -5.11 12.41
N ASN A 2 -20.58 -5.69 12.35
CA ASN A 2 -19.65 -5.59 13.49
C ASN A 2 -19.40 -4.11 13.75
N GLU A 3 -19.58 -3.62 14.97
CA GLU A 3 -19.51 -2.20 15.35
C GLU A 3 -18.21 -1.47 14.98
N ASN A 4 -17.21 -2.22 14.49
CA ASN A 4 -15.87 -1.71 14.18
C ASN A 4 -15.55 -1.55 12.67
N VAL A 5 -16.44 -1.96 11.75
CA VAL A 5 -16.19 -1.88 10.30
C VAL A 5 -16.65 -0.51 9.80
N VAL A 6 -15.72 0.27 9.22
CA VAL A 6 -16.01 1.61 8.68
C VAL A 6 -16.11 1.65 7.16
N ILE A 7 -15.39 0.75 6.45
CA ILE A 7 -15.53 0.55 5.01
C ILE A 7 -15.83 -0.91 4.76
N LYS A 8 -16.88 -1.20 3.99
CA LYS A 8 -17.25 -2.56 3.58
C LYS A 8 -17.52 -2.59 2.09
N VAL A 9 -17.02 -3.61 1.42
CA VAL A 9 -17.22 -3.85 -0.01
C VAL A 9 -17.71 -5.28 -0.17
N ASP A 10 -18.85 -5.45 -0.84
CA ASP A 10 -19.52 -6.74 -1.01
C ASP A 10 -19.74 -7.03 -2.51
N ASN A 11 -19.05 -8.04 -3.03
CA ASN A 11 -19.16 -8.57 -4.41
C ASN A 11 -19.15 -7.48 -5.49
N LEU A 12 -18.37 -6.42 -5.27
CA LEU A 12 -18.35 -5.22 -6.10
C LEU A 12 -17.79 -5.52 -7.49
N THR A 13 -18.58 -5.18 -8.51
CA THR A 13 -18.19 -5.31 -9.92
C THR A 13 -18.44 -4.01 -10.64
N LYS A 14 -17.41 -3.51 -11.34
CA LYS A 14 -17.52 -2.44 -12.32
C LYS A 14 -16.82 -2.88 -13.59
N ASP A 15 -17.58 -3.18 -14.60
CA ASP A 15 -17.10 -3.59 -15.92
C ASP A 15 -17.16 -2.40 -16.88
N PHE A 16 -16.06 -2.12 -17.56
CA PHE A 16 -15.94 -1.11 -18.62
C PHE A 16 -15.87 -1.73 -20.02
N GLY A 17 -16.07 -3.04 -20.13
CA GLY A 17 -15.90 -3.82 -21.35
C GLY A 17 -14.47 -4.36 -21.51
N ASP A 18 -14.29 -5.31 -22.43
CA ASP A 18 -12.99 -5.90 -22.78
C ASP A 18 -12.19 -6.43 -21.57
N GLN A 19 -12.88 -6.98 -20.58
CA GLN A 19 -12.29 -7.45 -19.30
C GLN A 19 -11.56 -6.35 -18.51
N LYS A 20 -11.87 -5.08 -18.77
CA LYS A 20 -11.36 -3.95 -18.01
C LYS A 20 -12.32 -3.58 -16.89
N GLY A 21 -11.82 -3.48 -15.68
CA GLY A 21 -12.65 -3.12 -14.53
C GLY A 21 -12.24 -3.82 -13.25
N ILE A 22 -13.21 -3.99 -12.36
CA ILE A 22 -13.10 -4.75 -11.12
C ILE A 22 -14.23 -5.79 -11.08
N PHE A 23 -13.94 -6.97 -10.58
CA PHE A 23 -14.84 -8.12 -10.65
C PHE A 23 -14.86 -8.87 -9.32
N ASP A 24 -16.03 -8.87 -8.68
CA ASP A 24 -16.29 -9.65 -7.46
C ASP A 24 -15.34 -9.30 -6.29
N ILE A 25 -15.14 -7.99 -6.06
CA ILE A 25 -14.28 -7.48 -5.00
C ILE A 25 -15.05 -7.49 -3.68
N SER A 26 -14.51 -8.16 -2.66
CA SER A 26 -15.10 -8.20 -1.31
C SER A 26 -14.02 -8.06 -0.24
N PHE A 27 -14.17 -7.07 0.64
CA PHE A 27 -13.31 -6.87 1.81
C PHE A 27 -13.94 -5.91 2.81
N SER A 28 -13.31 -5.79 3.97
CA SER A 28 -13.70 -4.80 4.98
C SER A 28 -12.47 -4.16 5.64
N ILE A 29 -12.64 -2.90 6.06
CA ILE A 29 -11.65 -2.13 6.80
C ILE A 29 -12.27 -1.73 8.14
N LYS A 30 -11.57 -2.04 9.23
CA LYS A 30 -11.97 -1.67 10.58
C LYS A 30 -11.51 -0.28 10.92
N LYS A 31 -12.15 0.33 11.90
CA LYS A 31 -11.73 1.62 12.46
C LYS A 31 -10.29 1.52 12.96
N GLY A 32 -9.46 2.49 12.56
CA GLY A 32 -8.06 2.57 12.94
C GLY A 32 -7.12 1.65 12.14
N GLU A 33 -7.62 0.85 11.17
CA GLU A 33 -6.72 0.08 10.30
C GLU A 33 -6.13 0.96 9.19
N MET A 34 -4.87 0.72 8.86
CA MET A 34 -4.22 1.22 7.65
C MET A 34 -4.09 0.07 6.63
N VAL A 35 -4.84 0.16 5.54
CA VAL A 35 -4.93 -0.87 4.51
C VAL A 35 -4.33 -0.39 3.21
N GLY A 36 -3.43 -1.19 2.63
CA GLY A 36 -2.80 -0.93 1.34
C GLY A 36 -3.47 -1.71 0.21
N PHE A 37 -3.73 -1.04 -0.93
CA PHE A 37 -3.97 -1.72 -2.20
C PHE A 37 -2.67 -1.81 -2.97
N VAL A 38 -2.25 -3.01 -3.34
CA VAL A 38 -1.11 -3.25 -4.21
C VAL A 38 -1.52 -4.00 -5.47
N GLY A 39 -0.91 -3.67 -6.57
CA GLY A 39 -1.15 -4.31 -7.87
C GLY A 39 -0.59 -3.47 -9.01
N THR A 40 -0.44 -4.09 -10.17
CA THR A 40 0.04 -3.45 -11.38
C THR A 40 -0.90 -2.34 -11.86
N ASN A 41 -0.45 -1.52 -12.80
CA ASN A 41 -1.32 -0.56 -13.47
C ASN A 41 -2.49 -1.27 -14.15
N GLY A 42 -3.68 -0.72 -14.01
CA GLY A 42 -4.91 -1.34 -14.52
C GLY A 42 -5.47 -2.48 -13.66
N SER A 43 -4.87 -2.81 -12.51
CA SER A 43 -5.38 -3.89 -11.64
C SER A 43 -6.71 -3.56 -10.93
N GLY A 44 -7.20 -2.32 -11.01
CA GLY A 44 -8.50 -1.93 -10.46
C GLY A 44 -8.45 -1.09 -9.17
N LYS A 45 -7.26 -0.71 -8.65
CA LYS A 45 -7.11 0.07 -7.41
C LYS A 45 -7.94 1.35 -7.39
N SER A 46 -7.70 2.23 -8.36
CA SER A 46 -8.42 3.52 -8.48
C SER A 46 -9.93 3.32 -8.73
N THR A 47 -10.31 2.31 -9.51
CA THR A 47 -11.73 2.01 -9.75
C THR A 47 -12.43 1.59 -8.46
N THR A 48 -11.79 0.73 -7.66
CA THR A 48 -12.32 0.32 -6.36
C THR A 48 -12.47 1.51 -5.42
N ILE A 49 -11.44 2.35 -5.31
CA ILE A 49 -11.47 3.59 -4.50
C ILE A 49 -12.62 4.50 -4.95
N ARG A 50 -12.76 4.74 -6.25
CA ARG A 50 -13.83 5.60 -6.79
C ARG A 50 -15.24 5.04 -6.55
N CYS A 51 -15.42 3.71 -6.55
CA CYS A 51 -16.68 3.10 -6.15
C CYS A 51 -16.96 3.28 -4.65
N ILE A 52 -15.96 3.11 -3.78
CA ILE A 52 -16.09 3.35 -2.33
C ILE A 52 -16.47 4.81 -2.03
N LEU A 53 -15.92 5.76 -2.77
CA LEU A 53 -16.24 7.18 -2.62
C LEU A 53 -17.59 7.58 -3.26
N GLY A 54 -18.26 6.65 -3.95
CA GLY A 54 -19.51 6.93 -4.68
C GLY A 54 -19.33 7.78 -5.93
N PHE A 55 -18.12 7.85 -6.49
CA PHE A 55 -17.85 8.58 -7.74
C PHE A 55 -18.18 7.78 -8.99
N ILE A 56 -18.21 6.45 -8.88
CA ILE A 56 -18.53 5.52 -9.95
C ILE A 56 -19.59 4.55 -9.45
N LYS A 57 -20.69 4.44 -10.21
CA LYS A 57 -21.73 3.44 -9.95
C LYS A 57 -21.25 2.05 -10.34
N PRO A 58 -21.27 1.06 -9.43
CA PRO A 58 -20.96 -0.32 -9.77
C PRO A 58 -22.05 -0.93 -10.70
N ASN A 59 -21.70 -1.99 -11.43
CA ASN A 59 -22.66 -2.78 -12.19
C ASN A 59 -23.33 -3.83 -11.31
N LYS A 60 -22.60 -4.36 -10.30
CA LYS A 60 -23.10 -5.34 -9.32
C LYS A 60 -22.40 -5.13 -8.00
N GLY A 61 -23.02 -5.63 -6.93
CA GLY A 61 -22.50 -5.50 -5.58
C GLY A 61 -22.60 -4.08 -5.05
N GLU A 62 -22.11 -3.87 -3.86
CA GLU A 62 -22.26 -2.62 -3.12
C GLU A 62 -21.01 -2.32 -2.29
N SER A 63 -20.82 -1.05 -2.00
CA SER A 63 -19.82 -0.59 -1.02
C SER A 63 -20.48 0.33 0.00
N TYR A 64 -19.95 0.34 1.21
CA TYR A 64 -20.49 1.09 2.34
C TYR A 64 -19.40 1.84 3.07
N VAL A 65 -19.69 3.08 3.45
CA VAL A 65 -18.86 3.87 4.36
C VAL A 65 -19.74 4.26 5.54
N TYR A 66 -19.27 3.97 6.77
CA TYR A 66 -20.06 4.15 8.00
C TYR A 66 -21.45 3.49 7.93
N GLY A 67 -21.56 2.34 7.24
CA GLY A 67 -22.82 1.63 7.05
C GLY A 67 -23.79 2.25 6.04
N LYS A 68 -23.41 3.34 5.38
CA LYS A 68 -24.20 4.00 4.33
C LYS A 68 -23.72 3.52 2.96
N GLU A 69 -24.64 3.12 2.09
CA GLU A 69 -24.31 2.68 0.73
C GLU A 69 -23.66 3.82 -0.07
N SER A 70 -22.54 3.53 -0.72
CA SER A 70 -21.63 4.57 -1.24
C SER A 70 -22.21 5.35 -2.41
N TRP A 71 -22.88 4.69 -3.37
CA TRP A 71 -23.37 5.37 -4.56
C TRP A 71 -24.53 6.32 -4.26
N SER A 72 -25.53 5.86 -3.50
CA SER A 72 -26.73 6.64 -3.22
C SER A 72 -26.60 7.64 -2.07
N HIS A 73 -25.60 7.44 -1.17
CA HIS A 73 -25.46 8.24 0.04
C HIS A 73 -24.10 8.95 0.16
N SER A 74 -23.30 9.06 -0.91
CA SER A 74 -21.97 9.68 -0.88
C SER A 74 -21.99 11.10 -0.29
N SER A 75 -22.99 11.90 -0.60
CA SER A 75 -23.13 13.26 -0.08
C SER A 75 -23.22 13.34 1.45
N SER A 76 -23.62 12.24 2.10
CA SER A 76 -23.79 12.18 3.56
C SER A 76 -22.49 11.88 4.33
N PHE A 77 -21.43 11.41 3.66
CA PHE A 77 -20.17 11.06 4.31
C PHE A 77 -18.93 11.64 3.63
N ILE A 78 -19.02 12.09 2.37
CA ILE A 78 -17.83 12.54 1.60
C ILE A 78 -17.07 13.68 2.29
N LYS A 79 -17.76 14.50 3.06
CA LYS A 79 -17.14 15.59 3.84
C LYS A 79 -16.40 15.12 5.10
N GLU A 80 -16.63 13.87 5.50
CA GLU A 80 -15.98 13.25 6.67
C GLU A 80 -14.73 12.46 6.25
N ILE A 81 -14.46 12.38 4.92
CA ILE A 81 -13.34 11.66 4.35
C ILE A 81 -12.31 12.63 3.80
N GLY A 82 -11.03 12.44 4.14
CA GLY A 82 -9.92 13.04 3.44
C GLY A 82 -9.61 12.22 2.20
N TYR A 83 -9.62 12.84 1.02
CA TYR A 83 -9.31 12.15 -0.24
C TYR A 83 -8.15 12.80 -0.99
N VAL A 84 -7.14 11.99 -1.33
CA VAL A 84 -6.03 12.38 -2.20
C VAL A 84 -6.14 11.58 -3.50
N PRO A 85 -6.51 12.22 -4.64
CA PRO A 85 -6.61 11.54 -5.92
C PRO A 85 -5.24 11.23 -6.52
N GLY A 86 -5.13 10.18 -7.32
CA GLY A 86 -3.90 9.80 -8.03
C GLY A 86 -3.50 10.80 -9.11
N GLU A 87 -4.49 11.36 -9.81
CA GLU A 87 -4.34 12.46 -10.74
C GLU A 87 -4.95 13.71 -10.13
N ILE A 88 -4.10 14.69 -9.80
CA ILE A 88 -4.54 15.93 -9.19
C ILE A 88 -4.85 16.96 -10.25
N ALA A 89 -6.13 17.26 -10.41
CA ALA A 89 -6.64 18.37 -11.19
C ALA A 89 -7.25 19.41 -10.24
N PHE A 90 -6.72 20.61 -10.25
CA PHE A 90 -7.31 21.72 -9.50
C PHE A 90 -8.35 22.45 -10.34
N PRO A 91 -9.37 23.05 -9.68
CA PRO A 91 -10.30 23.96 -10.35
C PRO A 91 -9.55 25.19 -10.89
N ASP A 92 -10.22 26.01 -11.69
CA ASP A 92 -9.62 27.22 -12.28
C ASP A 92 -9.52 28.32 -11.21
N LEU A 93 -8.53 28.16 -10.34
CA LEU A 93 -8.13 29.08 -9.29
C LEU A 93 -6.66 29.48 -9.51
N ASN A 94 -6.25 30.63 -8.97
CA ASN A 94 -4.91 31.16 -9.23
C ASN A 94 -3.84 30.45 -8.41
N THR A 95 -4.04 30.29 -7.10
CA THR A 95 -3.01 29.83 -6.18
C THR A 95 -3.47 28.64 -5.34
N GLY A 96 -2.52 27.91 -4.76
CA GLY A 96 -2.81 26.88 -3.76
C GLY A 96 -3.53 27.45 -2.54
N THR A 97 -3.22 28.71 -2.17
CA THR A 97 -3.94 29.39 -1.09
C THR A 97 -5.43 29.58 -1.42
N ASP A 98 -5.74 29.98 -2.65
CA ASP A 98 -7.14 30.15 -3.09
C ASP A 98 -7.87 28.79 -3.07
N PHE A 99 -7.18 27.73 -3.52
CA PHE A 99 -7.72 26.38 -3.49
C PHE A 99 -8.01 25.91 -2.06
N LEU A 100 -7.04 26.05 -1.14
CA LEU A 100 -7.22 25.64 0.26
C LEU A 100 -8.33 26.44 0.95
N LYS A 101 -8.45 27.75 0.66
CA LYS A 101 -9.56 28.57 1.16
C LYS A 101 -10.91 28.09 0.63
N SER A 102 -11.01 27.81 -0.67
CA SER A 102 -12.24 27.28 -1.27
C SER A 102 -12.63 25.93 -0.66
N GLN A 103 -11.67 25.04 -0.39
CA GLN A 103 -11.93 23.79 0.30
C GLN A 103 -12.43 24.00 1.73
N ALA A 104 -11.83 24.92 2.47
CA ALA A 104 -12.26 25.25 3.82
C ALA A 104 -13.67 25.83 3.86
N GLU A 105 -14.04 26.70 2.92
CA GLU A 105 -15.40 27.22 2.78
C GLU A 105 -16.40 26.09 2.50
N PHE A 106 -16.07 25.19 1.58
CA PHE A 106 -16.90 24.01 1.27
C PHE A 106 -17.11 23.13 2.52
N LEU A 107 -16.05 22.92 3.30
CA LEU A 107 -16.08 22.14 4.54
C LEU A 107 -16.60 22.93 5.74
N LYS A 108 -16.86 24.23 5.59
CA LYS A 108 -17.29 25.18 6.66
C LYS A 108 -16.29 25.26 7.81
N LEU A 109 -14.99 25.16 7.51
CA LEU A 109 -13.94 25.26 8.51
C LEU A 109 -13.78 26.70 8.98
N LYS A 110 -13.71 26.89 10.30
CA LYS A 110 -13.45 28.17 10.94
C LYS A 110 -12.01 28.34 11.41
N ASP A 111 -11.31 27.21 11.60
CA ASP A 111 -9.94 27.18 12.10
C ASP A 111 -9.00 26.58 11.05
N PHE A 112 -7.95 27.29 10.72
CA PHE A 112 -6.89 26.90 9.79
C PHE A 112 -5.61 26.40 10.48
N SER A 113 -5.58 26.32 11.78
CA SER A 113 -4.38 25.98 12.55
C SER A 113 -3.79 24.63 12.13
N HIS A 114 -4.67 23.63 11.89
CA HIS A 114 -4.24 22.31 11.41
C HIS A 114 -3.66 22.35 9.99
N ALA A 115 -4.32 23.04 9.07
CA ALA A 115 -3.81 23.24 7.71
C ALA A 115 -2.45 23.96 7.72
N ASN A 116 -2.31 25.03 8.50
CA ASN A 116 -1.06 25.79 8.61
C ASN A 116 0.08 24.93 9.18
N ARG A 117 -0.21 24.05 10.13
CA ARG A 117 0.78 23.08 10.65
C ARG A 117 1.23 22.11 9.56
N LEU A 118 0.30 21.55 8.77
CA LEU A 118 0.62 20.64 7.66
C LEU A 118 1.43 21.34 6.57
N ILE A 119 1.06 22.56 6.19
CA ILE A 119 1.81 23.40 5.24
C ILE A 119 3.26 23.55 5.68
N LYS A 120 3.48 23.84 6.98
CA LYS A 120 4.83 23.98 7.55
C LYS A 120 5.61 22.65 7.52
N ILE A 121 5.01 21.54 7.97
CA ILE A 121 5.64 20.21 8.00
C ILE A 121 6.03 19.78 6.59
N LEU A 122 5.14 19.95 5.62
CA LEU A 122 5.35 19.56 4.24
C LEU A 122 6.24 20.56 3.45
N THR A 123 6.64 21.66 4.07
CA THR A 123 7.40 22.74 3.41
C THR A 123 6.72 23.15 2.09
N LEU A 124 5.40 23.37 2.16
CA LEU A 124 4.60 23.77 1.00
C LEU A 124 4.56 25.29 0.90
N ASP A 125 4.83 25.84 -0.29
CA ASP A 125 4.47 27.22 -0.63
C ASP A 125 3.05 27.22 -1.25
N PRO A 126 2.00 27.56 -0.49
CA PRO A 126 0.64 27.58 -1.01
C PRO A 126 0.35 28.81 -1.86
N SER A 127 1.23 29.84 -1.88
CA SER A 127 1.05 31.03 -2.72
C SER A 127 1.39 30.78 -4.20
N ALA A 128 2.04 29.67 -4.51
CA ALA A 128 2.40 29.28 -5.85
C ALA A 128 1.17 29.14 -6.77
N ASN A 129 1.35 29.52 -8.04
CA ASN A 129 0.30 29.38 -9.06
C ASN A 129 0.02 27.90 -9.34
N LEU A 130 -1.26 27.47 -9.21
CA LEU A 130 -1.68 26.07 -9.35
C LEU A 130 -1.27 25.44 -10.70
N LYS A 131 -1.34 26.19 -11.80
CA LYS A 131 -0.97 25.70 -13.14
C LYS A 131 0.54 25.46 -13.27
N ARG A 132 1.36 26.14 -12.45
CA ARG A 132 2.83 26.07 -12.45
C ARG A 132 3.39 25.17 -11.34
N MET A 133 2.54 24.62 -10.47
CA MET A 133 2.98 23.71 -9.41
C MET A 133 3.63 22.46 -10.01
N SER A 134 4.77 22.08 -9.46
CA SER A 134 5.35 20.75 -9.70
C SER A 134 4.41 19.65 -9.22
N LYS A 135 4.60 18.42 -9.70
CA LYS A 135 3.79 17.27 -9.25
C LYS A 135 3.85 17.12 -7.72
N GLY A 136 5.04 17.27 -7.12
CA GLY A 136 5.21 17.21 -5.67
C GLY A 136 4.45 18.31 -4.92
N MET A 137 4.46 19.54 -5.43
CA MET A 137 3.68 20.64 -4.85
C MET A 137 2.17 20.35 -4.91
N LYS A 138 1.69 19.81 -6.03
CA LYS A 138 0.29 19.39 -6.20
C LYS A 138 -0.09 18.32 -5.18
N GLN A 139 0.77 17.30 -5.00
CA GLN A 139 0.53 16.23 -4.02
C GLN A 139 0.46 16.77 -2.59
N LYS A 140 1.41 17.62 -2.19
CA LYS A 140 1.39 18.28 -0.88
C LYS A 140 0.12 19.11 -0.68
N THR A 141 -0.28 19.88 -1.67
CA THR A 141 -1.50 20.69 -1.63
C THR A 141 -2.75 19.84 -1.46
N ALA A 142 -2.84 18.72 -2.20
CA ALA A 142 -3.93 17.78 -2.08
C ALA A 142 -3.96 17.10 -0.70
N LEU A 143 -2.79 16.73 -0.14
CA LEU A 143 -2.71 16.16 1.20
C LEU A 143 -3.15 17.15 2.27
N VAL A 144 -2.72 18.43 2.18
CA VAL A 144 -3.19 19.48 3.11
C VAL A 144 -4.71 19.62 3.02
N ALA A 145 -5.26 19.68 1.80
CA ALA A 145 -6.71 19.78 1.59
C ALA A 145 -7.47 18.57 2.16
N ALA A 146 -6.92 17.36 2.00
CA ALA A 146 -7.51 16.13 2.50
C ALA A 146 -7.50 16.02 4.03
N LEU A 147 -6.50 16.59 4.70
CA LEU A 147 -6.32 16.50 6.15
C LEU A 147 -6.77 17.74 6.92
N MET A 148 -7.00 18.87 6.27
CA MET A 148 -7.23 20.16 6.96
C MET A 148 -8.44 20.19 7.88
N HIS A 149 -9.43 19.33 7.64
CA HIS A 149 -10.65 19.20 8.45
C HIS A 149 -10.60 18.05 9.46
N ASP A 150 -9.41 17.46 9.64
CA ASP A 150 -9.13 16.38 10.59
C ASP A 150 -10.05 15.14 10.45
N PRO A 151 -10.18 14.56 9.25
CA PRO A 151 -11.11 13.46 9.00
C PRO A 151 -10.70 12.17 9.74
N ASP A 152 -11.68 11.33 10.09
CA ASP A 152 -11.44 10.00 10.68
C ASP A 152 -10.98 8.96 9.64
N ILE A 153 -11.36 9.16 8.37
CA ILE A 153 -10.97 8.28 7.25
C ILE A 153 -10.15 9.07 6.24
N LEU A 154 -9.00 8.53 5.84
CA LEU A 154 -8.16 9.05 4.77
C LEU A 154 -8.07 8.01 3.65
N ILE A 155 -8.47 8.39 2.45
CA ILE A 155 -8.36 7.55 1.25
C ILE A 155 -7.39 8.22 0.27
N MET A 156 -6.37 7.48 -0.18
CA MET A 156 -5.33 8.01 -1.04
C MET A 156 -5.06 7.08 -2.22
N ASP A 157 -5.11 7.62 -3.43
CA ASP A 157 -4.85 6.86 -4.65
C ASP A 157 -3.46 7.21 -5.20
N GLU A 158 -2.50 6.31 -5.05
CA GLU A 158 -1.10 6.45 -5.46
C GLU A 158 -0.45 7.80 -5.04
N PRO A 159 -0.55 8.20 -3.77
CA PRO A 159 -0.28 9.57 -3.32
C PRO A 159 1.19 9.98 -3.43
N THR A 160 2.11 9.03 -3.50
CA THR A 160 3.55 9.27 -3.54
C THR A 160 4.14 9.20 -4.96
N THR A 161 3.32 8.86 -5.96
CA THR A 161 3.77 8.72 -7.35
C THR A 161 4.32 10.04 -7.90
N GLY A 162 5.62 10.03 -8.29
CA GLY A 162 6.32 11.18 -8.82
C GLY A 162 6.81 12.17 -7.77
N LEU A 163 6.81 11.81 -6.50
CA LEU A 163 7.59 12.48 -5.47
C LEU A 163 9.05 12.02 -5.52
N ASP A 164 9.99 12.94 -5.24
CA ASP A 164 11.36 12.55 -4.97
C ASP A 164 11.46 11.74 -3.65
N PRO A 165 12.56 11.00 -3.41
CA PRO A 165 12.68 10.12 -2.26
C PRO A 165 12.49 10.83 -0.91
N LEU A 166 13.05 12.04 -0.74
CA LEU A 166 12.93 12.77 0.52
C LEU A 166 11.50 13.25 0.77
N MET A 167 10.83 13.74 -0.28
CA MET A 167 9.44 14.14 -0.21
C MET A 167 8.51 12.97 0.08
N ARG A 168 8.81 11.79 -0.46
CA ARG A 168 8.06 10.56 -0.17
C ARG A 168 8.15 10.19 1.31
N ILE A 169 9.34 10.26 1.90
CA ILE A 169 9.54 10.00 3.34
C ILE A 169 8.70 10.98 4.16
N ASN A 170 8.85 12.28 3.93
CA ASN A 170 8.12 13.30 4.68
C ASN A 170 6.59 13.15 4.54
N PHE A 171 6.10 12.80 3.35
CA PHE A 171 4.69 12.54 3.11
C PHE A 171 4.20 11.34 3.94
N MET A 172 4.94 10.24 3.89
CA MET A 172 4.60 9.02 4.63
C MET A 172 4.70 9.20 6.14
N ASP A 173 5.61 10.02 6.63
CA ASP A 173 5.70 10.36 8.06
C ASP A 173 4.43 11.11 8.53
N VAL A 174 3.89 12.02 7.73
CA VAL A 174 2.60 12.67 8.03
C VAL A 174 1.48 11.64 8.06
N VAL A 175 1.41 10.74 7.06
CA VAL A 175 0.36 9.71 6.98
C VAL A 175 0.42 8.76 8.18
N LYS A 176 1.63 8.30 8.56
CA LYS A 176 1.84 7.45 9.75
C LYS A 176 1.46 8.17 11.04
N ALA A 177 1.79 9.46 11.15
CA ALA A 177 1.40 10.25 12.32
C ALA A 177 -0.14 10.35 12.44
N GLU A 178 -0.86 10.46 11.33
CA GLU A 178 -2.33 10.45 11.34
C GLU A 178 -2.88 9.05 11.70
N HIS A 179 -2.28 7.97 11.18
CA HIS A 179 -2.63 6.59 11.56
C HIS A 179 -2.42 6.35 13.07
N ASN A 180 -1.29 6.79 13.63
CA ASN A 180 -0.99 6.69 15.07
C ASN A 180 -1.99 7.43 15.96
N LYS A 181 -2.74 8.39 15.43
CA LYS A 181 -3.88 9.04 16.14
C LYS A 181 -5.16 8.20 16.08
N GLY A 182 -5.15 7.04 15.44
CA GLY A 182 -6.29 6.13 15.30
C GLY A 182 -7.15 6.36 14.06
N LYS A 183 -6.68 7.15 13.09
CA LYS A 183 -7.38 7.33 11.81
C LYS A 183 -7.36 6.06 10.98
N THR A 184 -8.44 5.81 10.26
CA THR A 184 -8.55 4.73 9.29
C THR A 184 -7.99 5.19 7.96
N ILE A 185 -7.10 4.40 7.35
CA ILE A 185 -6.42 4.80 6.12
C ILE A 185 -6.55 3.70 5.07
N LEU A 186 -6.98 4.08 3.87
CA LEU A 186 -6.90 3.24 2.68
C LEU A 186 -5.97 3.92 1.67
N MET A 187 -4.88 3.26 1.31
CA MET A 187 -3.90 3.80 0.39
C MET A 187 -3.59 2.81 -0.73
N SER A 188 -3.64 3.25 -1.98
CA SER A 188 -3.09 2.48 -3.09
C SER A 188 -1.63 2.86 -3.34
N SER A 189 -0.79 1.88 -3.66
CA SER A 189 0.59 2.12 -4.09
C SER A 189 1.05 1.02 -5.05
N GLN A 190 2.04 1.35 -5.88
CA GLN A 190 2.80 0.39 -6.68
C GLN A 190 4.09 -0.05 -5.95
N SER A 191 4.47 0.64 -4.88
CA SER A 191 5.65 0.33 -4.08
C SER A 191 5.30 -0.64 -2.96
N PHE A 192 5.78 -1.87 -3.08
CA PHE A 192 5.63 -2.88 -2.02
C PHE A 192 6.29 -2.43 -0.71
N GLU A 193 7.48 -1.83 -0.80
CA GLU A 193 8.23 -1.36 0.36
C GLU A 193 7.47 -0.28 1.14
N GLU A 194 6.79 0.63 0.44
CA GLU A 194 5.99 1.69 1.06
C GLU A 194 4.84 1.10 1.87
N LEU A 195 4.12 0.13 1.31
CA LEU A 195 3.00 -0.54 2.00
C LEU A 195 3.48 -1.44 3.14
N GLU A 196 4.58 -2.19 2.92
CA GLU A 196 5.19 -3.05 3.94
C GLU A 196 5.63 -2.29 5.19
N ASN A 197 6.10 -1.04 5.01
CA ASN A 197 6.58 -0.20 6.09
C ASN A 197 5.50 0.67 6.75
N SER A 198 4.26 0.63 6.25
CA SER A 198 3.23 1.59 6.67
C SER A 198 1.90 0.96 7.02
N CYS A 199 1.49 -0.10 6.32
CA CYS A 199 0.16 -0.70 6.46
C CYS A 199 0.12 -1.81 7.50
N ASP A 200 -1.05 -2.04 8.08
CA ASP A 200 -1.34 -3.22 8.91
C ASP A 200 -1.70 -4.43 8.04
N LYS A 201 -2.40 -4.16 6.93
CA LYS A 201 -2.93 -5.18 6.02
C LYS A 201 -2.80 -4.71 4.57
N VAL A 202 -2.58 -5.65 3.66
CA VAL A 202 -2.51 -5.37 2.23
C VAL A 202 -3.47 -6.26 1.46
N ILE A 203 -4.14 -5.66 0.49
CA ILE A 203 -5.04 -6.30 -0.46
C ILE A 203 -4.34 -6.33 -1.82
N PHE A 204 -4.11 -7.53 -2.33
CA PHE A 204 -3.46 -7.74 -3.63
C PHE A 204 -4.50 -7.81 -4.74
N LEU A 205 -4.39 -6.86 -5.67
CA LEU A 205 -5.27 -6.77 -6.85
C LEU A 205 -4.52 -7.18 -8.11
N LEU A 206 -5.08 -8.10 -8.85
CA LEU A 206 -4.57 -8.52 -10.17
C LEU A 206 -5.75 -8.71 -11.13
N ASN A 207 -5.67 -8.11 -12.32
CA ASN A 207 -6.70 -8.21 -13.35
C ASN A 207 -8.13 -7.94 -12.82
N GLY A 208 -8.28 -6.91 -11.99
CA GLY A 208 -9.57 -6.51 -11.43
C GLY A 208 -10.11 -7.43 -10.33
N ARG A 209 -9.34 -8.35 -9.81
CA ARG A 209 -9.76 -9.30 -8.74
C ARG A 209 -8.81 -9.24 -7.55
N ILE A 210 -9.34 -9.53 -6.37
CA ILE A 210 -8.52 -9.77 -5.19
C ILE A 210 -7.93 -11.18 -5.31
N VAL A 211 -6.59 -11.26 -5.30
CA VAL A 211 -5.88 -12.54 -5.30
C VAL A 211 -5.47 -12.97 -3.91
N SER A 212 -5.27 -12.02 -3.00
CA SER A 212 -5.00 -12.27 -1.59
C SER A 212 -5.26 -11.05 -0.73
N ILE A 213 -5.52 -11.28 0.54
CA ILE A 213 -5.51 -10.28 1.61
C ILE A 213 -4.59 -10.84 2.70
N ALA A 214 -3.56 -10.07 3.08
CA ALA A 214 -2.57 -10.51 4.05
C ALA A 214 -2.28 -9.43 5.10
N SER A 215 -2.07 -9.84 6.34
CA SER A 215 -1.51 -9.00 7.38
C SER A 215 0.00 -8.81 7.15
N ILE A 216 0.48 -7.59 7.27
CA ILE A 216 1.92 -7.30 7.21
C ILE A 216 2.67 -8.01 8.34
N ASP A 217 2.03 -8.12 9.49
CA ASP A 217 2.60 -8.79 10.65
C ASP A 217 2.80 -10.30 10.42
N GLU A 218 1.83 -10.96 9.77
CA GLU A 218 1.93 -12.36 9.36
C GLU A 218 3.05 -12.58 8.34
N ILE A 219 3.23 -11.65 7.39
CA ILE A 219 4.30 -11.73 6.39
C ILE A 219 5.67 -11.57 7.06
N LYS A 220 5.83 -10.59 7.96
CA LYS A 220 7.10 -10.32 8.67
C LYS A 220 7.46 -11.38 9.71
N ASN A 221 6.45 -11.96 10.36
CA ASN A 221 6.61 -12.90 11.46
C ASN A 221 6.32 -14.35 11.06
N ARG A 222 6.50 -14.68 9.77
CA ARG A 222 6.38 -16.08 9.32
C ARG A 222 7.30 -17.01 10.12
N PRO A 223 6.91 -18.28 10.31
CA PRO A 223 7.68 -19.24 11.11
C PRO A 223 8.98 -19.71 10.44
N GLU A 224 9.16 -19.46 9.15
CA GLU A 224 10.36 -19.85 8.40
C GLU A 224 11.30 -18.67 8.18
N GLN A 225 12.60 -18.98 8.08
CA GLN A 225 13.68 -18.09 7.64
C GLN A 225 14.38 -18.73 6.44
N ASP A 226 14.68 -17.90 5.45
CA ASP A 226 15.34 -18.35 4.22
C ASP A 226 16.80 -17.88 4.22
N PHE A 227 17.72 -18.81 3.90
CA PHE A 227 19.15 -18.53 3.81
C PHE A 227 19.66 -18.88 2.43
N LYS A 228 20.32 -17.93 1.78
CA LYS A 228 21.07 -18.09 0.56
C LYS A 228 22.50 -18.46 0.88
N ILE A 229 22.97 -19.57 0.33
CA ILE A 229 24.28 -20.15 0.62
C ILE A 229 24.98 -20.40 -0.70
N GLU A 230 26.21 -19.93 -0.86
CA GLU A 230 27.06 -20.17 -2.02
C GLU A 230 28.32 -20.86 -1.56
N PHE A 231 28.65 -21.99 -2.22
CA PHE A 231 29.81 -22.82 -1.93
C PHE A 231 30.97 -22.47 -2.89
N THR A 232 32.20 -22.68 -2.43
CA THR A 232 33.39 -22.40 -3.24
C THR A 232 33.64 -23.45 -4.32
N ASN A 233 33.13 -24.66 -4.13
CA ASN A 233 33.32 -25.80 -5.03
C ASN A 233 32.03 -26.60 -5.22
N HIS A 234 32.01 -27.42 -6.28
CA HIS A 234 30.87 -28.24 -6.67
C HIS A 234 30.62 -29.38 -5.68
N GLU A 235 31.67 -29.96 -5.10
CA GLU A 235 31.55 -31.10 -4.19
C GLU A 235 30.81 -30.76 -2.92
N ASP A 236 31.15 -29.65 -2.29
CA ASP A 236 30.48 -29.13 -1.09
C ASP A 236 29.01 -28.75 -1.38
N TYR A 237 28.75 -28.14 -2.54
CA TYR A 237 27.40 -27.81 -2.98
C TYR A 237 26.51 -29.06 -3.12
N GLU A 238 26.98 -30.11 -3.81
CA GLU A 238 26.21 -31.35 -3.97
C GLU A 238 26.07 -32.13 -2.65
N ALA A 239 27.13 -32.14 -1.81
CA ALA A 239 27.07 -32.78 -0.51
C ALA A 239 26.07 -32.09 0.43
N PHE A 240 26.00 -30.77 0.41
CA PHE A 240 25.00 -30.02 1.19
C PHE A 240 23.58 -30.28 0.69
N LYS A 241 23.35 -30.36 -0.60
CA LYS A 241 22.02 -30.67 -1.19
C LYS A 241 21.50 -32.05 -0.78
N ALA A 242 22.38 -32.98 -0.43
CA ALA A 242 22.01 -34.31 0.07
C ALA A 242 21.48 -34.29 1.50
N LEU A 243 21.65 -33.18 2.25
CA LEU A 243 21.09 -33.01 3.58
C LEU A 243 19.57 -32.75 3.52
N ASP A 244 18.89 -33.04 4.64
CA ASP A 244 17.43 -32.87 4.77
C ASP A 244 17.05 -31.40 5.05
N TYR A 245 17.35 -30.51 4.08
CA TYR A 245 16.92 -29.12 4.08
C TYR A 245 15.88 -28.87 2.99
N THR A 246 14.87 -28.04 3.30
CA THR A 246 13.92 -27.60 2.28
C THR A 246 14.58 -26.58 1.35
N ILE A 247 15.02 -27.03 0.19
CA ILE A 247 15.59 -26.18 -0.86
C ILE A 247 14.45 -25.50 -1.61
N ILE A 248 14.38 -24.17 -1.52
CA ILE A 248 13.36 -23.35 -2.19
C ILE A 248 13.87 -22.73 -3.50
N ARG A 249 15.18 -22.66 -3.69
CA ARG A 249 15.83 -22.25 -4.93
C ARG A 249 17.16 -22.97 -5.08
N ASP A 250 17.40 -23.51 -6.28
CA ASP A 250 18.65 -24.18 -6.66
C ASP A 250 19.26 -23.48 -7.88
N GLN A 251 20.53 -23.08 -7.78
CA GLN A 251 21.28 -22.38 -8.83
C GLN A 251 22.65 -23.04 -9.04
N PRO A 252 22.67 -24.20 -9.74
CA PRO A 252 23.89 -25.01 -9.92
C PRO A 252 25.05 -24.25 -10.56
N GLN A 253 24.74 -23.32 -11.48
CA GLN A 253 25.75 -22.51 -12.17
C GLN A 253 26.60 -21.63 -11.24
N TYR A 254 26.10 -21.38 -10.02
CA TYR A 254 26.80 -20.60 -9.00
C TYR A 254 27.20 -21.44 -7.77
N HIS A 255 26.97 -22.75 -7.78
CA HIS A 255 27.07 -23.62 -6.59
C HIS A 255 26.29 -23.05 -5.41
N GLN A 256 25.03 -22.62 -5.66
CA GLN A 256 24.25 -21.82 -4.74
C GLN A 256 22.88 -22.44 -4.51
N VAL A 257 22.47 -22.49 -3.24
CA VAL A 257 21.13 -22.90 -2.84
C VAL A 257 20.50 -21.83 -1.96
N THR A 258 19.17 -21.77 -1.96
CA THR A 258 18.41 -21.06 -0.92
C THR A 258 17.60 -22.11 -0.17
N VAL A 259 17.82 -22.20 1.13
CA VAL A 259 17.12 -23.12 2.01
C VAL A 259 16.16 -22.38 2.93
N SER A 260 15.04 -23.04 3.26
CA SER A 260 14.07 -22.55 4.24
C SER A 260 14.21 -23.38 5.53
N ILE A 261 14.36 -22.73 6.66
CA ILE A 261 14.46 -23.35 7.97
C ILE A 261 13.42 -22.77 8.93
N ILE A 262 13.06 -23.50 9.96
CA ILE A 262 12.20 -23.00 11.03
C ILE A 262 12.95 -21.89 11.80
N LYS A 263 12.27 -20.80 12.08
CA LYS A 263 12.82 -19.66 12.85
C LYS A 263 13.37 -20.14 14.20
N GLY A 264 14.59 -19.69 14.52
CA GLY A 264 15.31 -20.11 15.73
C GLY A 264 16.26 -21.31 15.54
N ARG A 265 16.24 -22.00 14.37
CA ARG A 265 17.15 -23.12 14.08
C ARG A 265 18.40 -22.72 13.29
N VAL A 266 18.77 -21.44 13.31
CA VAL A 266 19.96 -20.93 12.62
C VAL A 266 21.25 -21.61 13.12
N ASN A 267 21.33 -21.90 14.42
CA ASN A 267 22.50 -22.57 14.98
C ASN A 267 22.69 -24.01 14.46
N ASP A 268 21.60 -24.74 14.14
CA ASP A 268 21.68 -26.05 13.56
C ASP A 268 22.25 -25.96 12.13
N LEU A 269 21.71 -25.01 11.33
CA LEU A 269 22.22 -24.74 9.99
C LEU A 269 23.73 -24.37 10.04
N MET A 270 24.14 -23.48 10.94
CA MET A 270 25.55 -23.08 11.07
C MET A 270 26.45 -24.24 11.49
N LYS A 271 25.95 -25.15 12.32
CA LYS A 271 26.69 -26.35 12.72
C LYS A 271 26.94 -27.27 11.53
N ASP A 272 25.93 -27.52 10.71
CA ASP A 272 26.04 -28.38 9.53
C ASP A 272 26.92 -27.72 8.47
N LEU A 273 26.86 -26.40 8.31
CA LEU A 273 27.68 -25.67 7.35
C LEU A 273 29.18 -25.60 7.72
N LYS A 274 29.56 -25.89 8.97
CA LYS A 274 30.94 -25.76 9.45
C LYS A 274 31.97 -26.63 8.69
N ILE A 275 31.51 -27.72 8.10
CA ILE A 275 32.40 -28.68 7.38
C ILE A 275 32.57 -28.32 5.89
N TYR A 276 31.84 -27.35 5.37
CA TYR A 276 31.85 -26.94 3.97
C TYR A 276 32.60 -25.63 3.76
N HIS A 277 33.15 -25.44 2.55
CA HIS A 277 33.83 -24.21 2.16
C HIS A 277 32.84 -23.23 1.55
N LEU A 278 32.39 -22.28 2.36
CA LEU A 278 31.41 -21.29 1.93
C LEU A 278 32.09 -20.08 1.27
N LYS A 279 31.49 -19.56 0.22
CA LYS A 279 31.81 -18.26 -0.35
C LYS A 279 31.07 -17.16 0.39
N PHE A 280 29.76 -17.36 0.63
CA PHE A 280 28.97 -16.53 1.54
C PHE A 280 27.71 -17.27 2.02
N ILE A 281 27.14 -16.74 3.08
CA ILE A 281 25.78 -17.03 3.55
C ILE A 281 25.08 -15.72 3.88
N SER A 282 23.81 -15.60 3.49
CA SER A 282 22.99 -14.42 3.84
C SER A 282 21.55 -14.82 4.08
N GLU A 283 20.89 -14.17 5.02
CA GLU A 283 19.45 -14.28 5.19
C GLU A 283 18.73 -13.57 4.04
N VAL A 284 17.75 -14.24 3.46
CA VAL A 284 16.87 -13.68 2.42
C VAL A 284 15.56 -13.28 3.07
N LYS A 285 15.38 -11.99 3.31
CA LYS A 285 14.15 -11.47 3.91
C LYS A 285 12.94 -11.82 3.05
N TYR A 286 11.87 -12.27 3.69
CA TYR A 286 10.58 -12.48 3.04
C TYR A 286 9.82 -11.17 3.03
N THR A 287 9.76 -10.53 1.87
CA THR A 287 9.13 -9.22 1.67
C THR A 287 7.72 -9.36 1.12
N LEU A 288 6.95 -8.27 1.21
CA LEU A 288 5.62 -8.16 0.60
C LEU A 288 5.66 -8.43 -0.92
N GLU A 289 6.70 -7.96 -1.61
CA GLU A 289 6.91 -8.21 -3.04
C GLU A 289 7.09 -9.70 -3.32
N ARG A 290 7.91 -10.38 -2.53
CA ARG A 290 8.15 -11.82 -2.66
C ARG A 290 6.87 -12.62 -2.38
N HIS A 291 6.09 -12.20 -1.38
CA HIS A 291 4.78 -12.77 -1.10
C HIS A 291 3.84 -12.64 -2.31
N PHE A 292 3.78 -11.46 -2.93
CA PHE A 292 2.98 -11.23 -4.14
C PHE A 292 3.43 -12.11 -5.31
N LYS A 293 4.73 -12.18 -5.62
CA LYS A 293 5.28 -13.02 -6.69
C LYS A 293 4.88 -14.48 -6.51
N LYS A 294 4.95 -14.97 -5.28
CA LYS A 294 4.54 -16.35 -4.93
C LYS A 294 3.05 -16.60 -5.19
N ILE A 295 2.16 -15.67 -4.78
CA ILE A 295 0.71 -15.81 -4.97
C ILE A 295 0.32 -15.69 -6.43
N ALA A 296 0.93 -14.76 -7.16
CA ALA A 296 0.66 -14.51 -8.57
C ALA A 296 1.32 -15.56 -9.52
N ASN A 297 2.01 -16.56 -8.97
CA ASN A 297 2.81 -17.55 -9.74
C ASN A 297 3.81 -16.88 -10.70
N ILE A 298 4.32 -15.71 -10.35
CA ILE A 298 5.35 -15.00 -11.11
C ILE A 298 6.69 -15.56 -10.68
N LYS A 299 7.43 -16.19 -11.62
CA LYS A 299 8.80 -16.69 -11.35
C LYS A 299 9.68 -15.51 -10.94
N GLU A 300 10.46 -15.70 -9.87
CA GLU A 300 11.54 -14.77 -9.55
C GLU A 300 12.53 -14.80 -10.72
N GLU A 301 12.63 -13.71 -11.46
CA GLU A 301 13.69 -13.53 -12.46
C GLU A 301 15.04 -13.47 -11.74
N ASN A 302 16.04 -14.08 -12.36
CA ASN A 302 17.40 -14.33 -11.88
C ASN A 302 18.16 -13.09 -11.39
#